data_f585a119271f9b27eedcdfd592ce25b5
#
_entry.id   f585a119271f9b27eedcdfd592ce25b5
#
_cell.length_a   1.000
_cell.length_b   1.000
_cell.length_c   1.000
_cell.angle_alpha   90.00
_cell.angle_beta   90.00
_cell.angle_gamma   90.00
#
_symmetry.space_group_name_H-M   'P 1'
#
loop_
_entity.id
_entity.type
_entity.pdbx_description
1 polymer ?
#
loop_
_entity_poly.entity_id
_entity_poly.type
_entity_poly.pdbx_seq_one_letter_code
_entity_poly.pdbx_strand_id
1 'polypeptide(L)'
;MTGVQTCALPISLRRWADNGKVDVLKTPGGHRRFLRTSIESMLPRPRQPARQSLSAMGEPPDRIAAEFLKRVRSDMAEQDWHSRFDETSLRWFRERGMRMSDLLIGYLDAVRRPGRDQYLAQAAALGREYGIAAKERSLSLGEATQAFLFFRARFLAEIANVARRRTLEANQAATLFEEADRALDTVILALIDGHRSI
;
A
#
# COMPACT_ATOMS: atom_id res chain seq x y z
N MET A 1 0.42 36.88 -2.98
CA MET A 1 0.17 36.95 -4.45
C MET A 1 1.51 37.17 -5.14
N THR A 2 2.20 36.12 -5.47
CA THR A 2 3.50 36.18 -6.16
C THR A 2 3.26 35.96 -7.65
N GLY A 3 3.21 37.08 -8.39
CA GLY A 3 3.11 37.06 -9.84
C GLY A 3 4.49 36.83 -10.43
N VAL A 4 4.68 35.70 -11.08
CA VAL A 4 5.84 35.44 -11.93
C VAL A 4 5.68 36.29 -13.19
N GLN A 5 6.53 37.28 -13.36
CA GLN A 5 6.64 38.01 -14.61
C GLN A 5 7.29 37.10 -15.66
N THR A 6 6.54 36.71 -16.65
CA THR A 6 7.01 35.90 -17.76
C THR A 6 7.21 36.74 -18.98
N CYS A 7 8.38 37.36 -19.13
CA CYS A 7 8.91 37.74 -20.44
C CYS A 7 9.40 36.45 -21.14
N ALA A 8 8.73 36.05 -22.22
CA ALA A 8 9.01 34.89 -23.06
C ALA A 8 8.50 33.53 -22.56
N LEU A 9 7.18 33.41 -22.52
CA LEU A 9 6.58 32.06 -22.52
C LEU A 9 6.85 31.38 -23.88
N PRO A 10 7.26 30.10 -23.91
CA PRO A 10 7.43 29.37 -25.14
C PRO A 10 6.17 29.46 -26.02
N ILE A 11 6.36 29.53 -27.31
CA ILE A 11 5.28 29.60 -28.33
C ILE A 11 4.19 28.53 -28.10
N SER A 12 4.57 27.43 -27.50
CA SER A 12 3.68 26.30 -27.15
C SER A 12 2.55 26.67 -26.17
N LEU A 13 2.78 27.46 -25.12
CA LEU A 13 1.75 27.83 -24.14
C LEU A 13 0.68 28.76 -24.74
N ARG A 14 1.09 29.69 -25.62
CA ARG A 14 0.15 30.55 -26.34
C ARG A 14 -0.73 29.73 -27.27
N ARG A 15 -0.12 28.79 -28.01
CA ARG A 15 -0.82 27.90 -28.93
C ARG A 15 -1.79 26.96 -28.22
N TRP A 16 -1.43 26.49 -27.02
CA TRP A 16 -2.33 25.64 -26.21
C TRP A 16 -3.51 26.46 -25.67
N ALA A 17 -3.30 27.71 -25.29
CA ALA A 17 -4.37 28.60 -24.88
C ALA A 17 -5.32 28.94 -26.05
N ASP A 18 -4.76 29.20 -27.23
CA ASP A 18 -5.55 29.52 -28.44
C ASP A 18 -6.37 28.28 -28.89
N ASN A 19 -5.88 27.08 -28.61
CA ASN A 19 -6.57 25.80 -28.87
C ASN A 19 -7.49 25.34 -27.71
N GLY A 20 -7.73 26.16 -26.69
CA GLY A 20 -8.60 25.83 -25.56
C GLY A 20 -8.06 24.72 -24.64
N LYS A 21 -6.78 24.37 -24.76
CA LYS A 21 -6.15 23.32 -23.92
C LYS A 21 -5.72 23.83 -22.54
N VAL A 22 -5.64 25.13 -22.35
CA VAL A 22 -5.25 25.77 -21.09
C VAL A 22 -6.17 26.96 -20.83
N ASP A 23 -6.69 27.04 -19.62
CA ASP A 23 -7.52 28.18 -19.23
C ASP A 23 -6.70 29.44 -19.09
N VAL A 24 -7.16 30.49 -19.74
CA VAL A 24 -6.50 31.79 -19.79
C VAL A 24 -7.43 32.89 -19.32
N LEU A 25 -6.96 33.68 -18.39
CA LEU A 25 -7.59 34.94 -18.01
C LEU A 25 -6.92 36.08 -18.80
N LYS A 26 -7.71 36.89 -19.49
CA LYS A 26 -7.23 38.13 -20.13
C LYS A 26 -7.44 39.30 -19.16
N THR A 27 -6.38 40.04 -18.86
CA THR A 27 -6.48 41.25 -18.06
C THR A 27 -7.03 42.40 -18.93
N PRO A 28 -7.58 43.48 -18.35
CA PRO A 28 -8.04 44.66 -19.10
C PRO A 28 -6.99 45.29 -20.02
N GLY A 29 -5.69 45.12 -19.70
CA GLY A 29 -4.57 45.54 -20.53
C GLY A 29 -4.16 44.53 -21.62
N GLY A 30 -4.97 43.51 -21.92
CA GLY A 30 -4.71 42.51 -22.97
C GLY A 30 -3.67 41.45 -22.64
N HIS A 31 -3.12 41.42 -21.40
CA HIS A 31 -2.15 40.42 -21.00
C HIS A 31 -2.85 39.10 -20.64
N ARG A 32 -2.28 37.97 -21.08
CA ARG A 32 -2.76 36.62 -20.76
C ARG A 32 -2.17 36.17 -19.43
N ARG A 33 -3.03 35.73 -18.51
CA ARG A 33 -2.67 35.07 -17.25
C ARG A 33 -3.13 33.63 -17.29
N PHE A 34 -2.23 32.73 -17.04
CA PHE A 34 -2.50 31.30 -17.02
C PHE A 34 -2.77 30.83 -15.59
N LEU A 35 -3.78 30.00 -15.39
CA LEU A 35 -4.01 29.36 -14.09
C LEU A 35 -2.90 28.33 -13.86
N ARG A 36 -2.21 28.47 -12.74
CA ARG A 36 -1.11 27.58 -12.36
C ARG A 36 -1.57 26.12 -12.32
N THR A 37 -2.75 25.85 -11.79
CA THR A 37 -3.36 24.52 -11.70
C THR A 37 -3.58 23.89 -13.08
N SER A 38 -4.01 24.67 -14.08
CA SER A 38 -4.19 24.18 -15.45
C SER A 38 -2.86 23.82 -16.11
N ILE A 39 -1.79 24.55 -15.82
CA ILE A 39 -0.46 24.23 -16.34
C ILE A 39 0.11 22.99 -15.62
N GLU A 40 0.00 22.93 -14.29
CA GLU A 40 0.49 21.81 -13.48
C GLU A 40 -0.21 20.50 -13.84
N SER A 41 -1.49 20.54 -14.23
CA SER A 41 -2.21 19.35 -14.70
C SER A 41 -1.72 18.81 -16.05
N MET A 42 -1.11 19.67 -16.88
CA MET A 42 -0.58 19.30 -18.19
C MET A 42 0.90 18.90 -18.17
N LEU A 43 1.61 19.27 -17.10
CA LEU A 43 2.98 18.81 -16.94
C LEU A 43 2.96 17.30 -16.66
N PRO A 44 3.82 16.51 -17.36
CA PRO A 44 4.04 15.14 -16.93
C PRO A 44 4.37 15.20 -15.44
N ARG A 45 3.56 14.58 -14.60
CA ARG A 45 3.92 14.47 -13.19
C ARG A 45 5.35 13.95 -13.15
N PRO A 46 6.30 14.68 -12.52
CA PRO A 46 7.66 14.18 -12.42
C PRO A 46 7.52 12.74 -11.92
N ARG A 47 8.09 11.78 -12.67
CA ARG A 47 8.14 10.40 -12.19
C ARG A 47 8.81 10.49 -10.83
N GLN A 48 8.01 10.39 -9.77
CA GLN A 48 8.56 10.35 -8.43
C GLN A 48 9.61 9.23 -8.44
N PRO A 49 10.83 9.50 -7.97
CA PRO A 49 11.82 8.45 -7.87
C PRO A 49 11.16 7.33 -7.09
N ALA A 50 11.22 6.10 -7.60
CA ALA A 50 10.68 4.97 -6.86
C ALA A 50 11.30 5.00 -5.46
N ARG A 51 10.48 4.71 -4.44
CA ARG A 51 11.03 4.59 -3.09
C ARG A 51 12.16 3.55 -3.08
N GLN A 52 13.04 3.70 -2.13
CA GLN A 52 14.06 2.69 -1.89
C GLN A 52 13.42 1.39 -1.36
N SER A 53 14.07 0.25 -1.60
CA SER A 53 13.69 -1.02 -0.98
C SER A 53 13.87 -0.94 0.55
N LEU A 54 13.16 -1.78 1.30
CA LEU A 54 13.30 -1.84 2.76
C LEU A 54 14.74 -2.16 3.16
N SER A 55 15.37 -3.12 2.48
CA SER A 55 16.78 -3.48 2.68
C SER A 55 17.73 -2.30 2.41
N ALA A 56 17.50 -1.53 1.33
CA ALA A 56 18.31 -0.36 1.02
C ALA A 56 18.14 0.77 2.04
N MET A 57 17.01 0.83 2.72
CA MET A 57 16.78 1.74 3.84
C MET A 57 17.38 1.23 5.16
N GLY A 58 18.05 0.07 5.17
CA GLY A 58 18.62 -0.56 6.38
C GLY A 58 17.58 -1.24 7.26
N GLU A 59 16.44 -1.62 6.70
CA GLU A 59 15.39 -2.42 7.34
C GLU A 59 15.31 -3.78 6.64
N PRO A 60 16.11 -4.77 7.02
CA PRO A 60 16.07 -6.07 6.40
C PRO A 60 14.73 -6.76 6.66
N PRO A 61 14.16 -7.45 5.66
CA PRO A 61 12.87 -8.12 5.74
C PRO A 61 12.68 -9.00 6.98
N ASP A 62 13.68 -9.80 7.31
CA ASP A 62 13.64 -10.71 8.47
C ASP A 62 13.44 -9.98 9.81
N ARG A 63 14.06 -8.80 9.95
CA ARG A 63 13.90 -7.97 11.15
C ARG A 63 12.48 -7.43 11.25
N ILE A 64 11.93 -6.93 10.15
CA ILE A 64 10.55 -6.41 10.12
C ILE A 64 9.58 -7.52 10.46
N ALA A 65 9.76 -8.71 9.87
CA ALA A 65 8.93 -9.88 10.13
C ALA A 65 8.99 -10.30 11.62
N ALA A 66 10.18 -10.35 12.20
CA ALA A 66 10.38 -10.72 13.61
C ALA A 66 9.69 -9.73 14.57
N GLU A 67 9.85 -8.42 14.34
CA GLU A 67 9.20 -7.36 15.15
C GLU A 67 7.68 -7.39 15.01
N PHE A 68 7.17 -7.59 13.79
CA PHE A 68 5.75 -7.76 13.53
C PHE A 68 5.17 -8.95 14.30
N LEU A 69 5.79 -10.14 14.16
CA LEU A 69 5.33 -11.36 14.82
C LEU A 69 5.35 -11.26 16.34
N LYS A 70 6.34 -10.60 16.92
CA LYS A 70 6.41 -10.35 18.35
C LYS A 70 5.19 -9.56 18.84
N ARG A 71 4.80 -8.51 18.13
CA ARG A 71 3.62 -7.70 18.47
C ARG A 71 2.31 -8.43 18.27
N VAL A 72 2.17 -9.13 17.14
CA VAL A 72 0.96 -9.92 16.87
C VAL A 72 0.72 -10.96 17.97
N ARG A 73 1.77 -11.63 18.46
CA ARG A 73 1.64 -12.62 19.55
C ARG A 73 1.13 -11.99 20.84
N SER A 74 1.63 -10.79 21.18
CA SER A 74 1.17 -10.08 22.38
C SER A 74 -0.33 -9.76 22.30
N ASP A 75 -0.76 -9.25 21.14
CA ASP A 75 -2.09 -8.69 20.98
C ASP A 75 -3.16 -9.74 20.62
N MET A 76 -2.75 -10.90 20.07
CA MET A 76 -3.68 -12.00 19.70
C MET A 76 -4.38 -12.63 20.89
N ALA A 77 -3.68 -12.76 22.02
CA ALA A 77 -4.24 -13.41 23.21
C ALA A 77 -5.44 -12.63 23.80
N GLU A 78 -5.57 -11.35 23.48
CA GLU A 78 -6.64 -10.49 23.96
C GLU A 78 -7.89 -10.49 23.07
N GLN A 79 -7.87 -11.26 21.96
CA GLN A 79 -8.97 -11.27 21.01
C GLN A 79 -10.00 -12.36 21.34
N ASP A 80 -11.28 -12.02 21.41
CA ASP A 80 -12.39 -12.94 21.73
C ASP A 80 -12.47 -14.15 20.78
N TRP A 81 -12.17 -13.96 19.50
CA TRP A 81 -12.17 -15.04 18.52
C TRP A 81 -11.03 -16.06 18.72
N HIS A 82 -9.96 -15.66 19.40
CA HIS A 82 -8.82 -16.55 19.69
C HIS A 82 -9.23 -17.76 20.54
N SER A 83 -10.15 -17.58 21.48
CA SER A 83 -10.65 -18.64 22.36
C SER A 83 -11.49 -19.71 21.65
N ARG A 84 -11.93 -19.44 20.41
CA ARG A 84 -12.73 -20.37 19.60
C ARG A 84 -11.90 -21.37 18.81
N PHE A 85 -10.59 -21.17 18.73
CA PHE A 85 -9.70 -22.06 18.00
C PHE A 85 -9.06 -23.08 18.93
N ASP A 86 -9.00 -24.32 18.47
CA ASP A 86 -8.17 -25.33 19.07
C ASP A 86 -6.67 -25.04 18.80
N GLU A 87 -5.79 -25.73 19.55
CA GLU A 87 -4.35 -25.52 19.44
C GLU A 87 -3.83 -25.83 18.03
N THR A 88 -4.40 -26.79 17.34
CA THR A 88 -4.02 -27.18 15.98
C THR A 88 -4.35 -26.09 14.99
N SER A 89 -5.55 -25.51 15.07
CA SER A 89 -5.96 -24.37 14.25
C SER A 89 -5.09 -23.14 14.54
N LEU A 90 -4.82 -22.83 15.81
CA LEU A 90 -3.94 -21.72 16.18
C LEU A 90 -2.52 -21.89 15.63
N ARG A 91 -1.98 -23.10 15.65
CA ARG A 91 -0.68 -23.43 15.05
C ARG A 91 -0.71 -23.21 13.54
N TRP A 92 -1.74 -23.73 12.87
CA TRP A 92 -1.94 -23.59 11.43
C TRP A 92 -2.00 -22.12 11.01
N PHE A 93 -2.81 -21.30 11.70
CA PHE A 93 -2.91 -19.87 11.41
C PHE A 93 -1.61 -19.12 11.71
N ARG A 94 -0.88 -19.50 12.75
CA ARG A 94 0.40 -18.90 13.11
C ARG A 94 1.46 -19.11 12.04
N GLU A 95 1.64 -20.37 11.60
CA GLU A 95 2.62 -20.70 10.58
C GLU A 95 2.36 -19.98 9.26
N ARG A 96 1.10 -19.93 8.86
CA ARG A 96 0.70 -19.22 7.64
C ARG A 96 0.72 -17.72 7.78
N GLY A 97 0.41 -17.19 8.95
CA GLY A 97 0.55 -15.78 9.26
C GLY A 97 2.01 -15.30 9.15
N MET A 98 2.98 -16.11 9.61
CA MET A 98 4.40 -15.85 9.37
C MET A 98 4.70 -15.79 7.87
N ARG A 99 4.27 -16.79 7.12
CA ARG A 99 4.49 -16.81 5.66
C ARG A 99 3.82 -15.63 4.95
N MET A 100 2.63 -15.24 5.38
CA MET A 100 1.93 -14.06 4.83
C MET A 100 2.74 -12.79 5.05
N SER A 101 3.27 -12.58 6.26
CA SER A 101 4.11 -11.41 6.55
C SER A 101 5.39 -11.42 5.72
N ASP A 102 6.07 -12.56 5.57
CA ASP A 102 7.27 -12.68 4.75
C ASP A 102 7.00 -12.34 3.27
N LEU A 103 5.88 -12.83 2.73
CA LEU A 103 5.47 -12.55 1.34
C LEU A 103 5.16 -11.06 1.13
N LEU A 104 4.41 -10.44 2.04
CA LEU A 104 4.07 -9.03 1.95
C LEU A 104 5.30 -8.13 2.13
N ILE A 105 6.19 -8.44 3.08
CA ILE A 105 7.43 -7.71 3.29
C ILE A 105 8.37 -7.90 2.07
N GLY A 106 8.46 -9.13 1.54
CA GLY A 106 9.21 -9.43 0.32
C GLY A 106 8.70 -8.63 -0.88
N TYR A 107 7.38 -8.53 -1.05
CA TYR A 107 6.76 -7.66 -2.06
C TYR A 107 7.16 -6.19 -1.89
N LEU A 108 7.14 -5.69 -0.66
CA LEU A 108 7.53 -4.31 -0.36
C LEU A 108 9.04 -4.07 -0.51
N ASP A 109 9.89 -5.07 -0.28
CA ASP A 109 11.34 -4.96 -0.50
C ASP A 109 11.73 -5.06 -1.97
N ALA A 110 11.01 -5.83 -2.78
CA ALA A 110 11.32 -6.10 -4.19
C ALA A 110 10.96 -4.94 -5.13
N VAL A 111 11.28 -3.70 -4.76
CA VAL A 111 11.00 -2.52 -5.59
C VAL A 111 11.72 -2.64 -6.92
N ARG A 112 10.97 -2.64 -8.04
CA ARG A 112 11.49 -2.77 -9.41
C ARG A 112 12.35 -4.01 -9.69
N ARG A 113 12.30 -5.02 -8.81
CA ARG A 113 13.01 -6.29 -9.04
C ARG A 113 12.12 -7.26 -9.81
N PRO A 114 12.71 -8.08 -10.71
CA PRO A 114 12.01 -9.23 -11.26
C PRO A 114 11.48 -10.12 -10.13
N GLY A 115 10.27 -10.65 -10.28
CA GLY A 115 9.66 -11.52 -9.26
C GLY A 115 8.85 -10.81 -8.17
N ARG A 116 8.78 -9.46 -8.17
CA ARG A 116 7.92 -8.73 -7.22
C ARG A 116 6.47 -9.22 -7.25
N ASP A 117 5.91 -9.40 -8.44
CA ASP A 117 4.53 -9.84 -8.62
C ASP A 117 4.31 -11.29 -8.14
N GLN A 118 5.35 -12.11 -8.11
CA GLN A 118 5.28 -13.47 -7.57
C GLN A 118 5.02 -13.48 -6.06
N TYR A 119 5.60 -12.53 -5.30
CA TYR A 119 5.30 -12.37 -3.88
C TYR A 119 3.81 -12.06 -3.67
N LEU A 120 3.27 -11.14 -4.45
CA LEU A 120 1.86 -10.76 -4.34
C LEU A 120 0.94 -11.91 -4.77
N ALA A 121 1.25 -12.62 -5.84
CA ALA A 121 0.50 -13.78 -6.28
C ALA A 121 0.49 -14.90 -5.23
N GLN A 122 1.63 -15.17 -4.59
CA GLN A 122 1.72 -16.15 -3.50
C GLN A 122 0.94 -15.69 -2.25
N ALA A 123 0.98 -14.40 -1.92
CA ALA A 123 0.19 -13.84 -0.82
C ALA A 123 -1.32 -13.97 -1.09
N ALA A 124 -1.76 -13.71 -2.33
CA ALA A 124 -3.15 -13.91 -2.73
C ALA A 124 -3.57 -15.40 -2.65
N ALA A 125 -2.72 -16.32 -3.13
CA ALA A 125 -2.97 -17.75 -3.03
C ALA A 125 -3.13 -18.19 -1.57
N LEU A 126 -2.24 -17.71 -0.70
CA LEU A 126 -2.32 -17.97 0.73
C LEU A 126 -3.58 -17.35 1.37
N GLY A 127 -4.00 -16.16 0.91
CA GLY A 127 -5.27 -15.54 1.30
C GLY A 127 -6.46 -16.44 0.97
N ARG A 128 -6.49 -17.02 -0.23
CA ARG A 128 -7.52 -18.00 -0.64
C ARG A 128 -7.51 -19.23 0.25
N GLU A 129 -6.34 -19.79 0.58
CA GLU A 129 -6.21 -20.90 1.53
C GLU A 129 -6.79 -20.55 2.91
N TYR A 130 -6.59 -19.33 3.40
CA TYR A 130 -7.19 -18.85 4.64
C TYR A 130 -8.71 -18.83 4.58
N GLY A 131 -9.29 -18.38 3.46
CA GLY A 131 -10.73 -18.36 3.28
C GLY A 131 -11.34 -19.76 3.32
N ILE A 132 -10.74 -20.71 2.60
CA ILE A 132 -11.14 -22.11 2.59
C ILE A 132 -11.04 -22.70 4.00
N ALA A 133 -9.90 -22.56 4.64
CA ALA A 133 -9.65 -23.10 5.96
C ALA A 133 -10.56 -22.51 7.06
N ALA A 134 -10.94 -21.24 6.93
CA ALA A 134 -11.90 -20.60 7.83
C ALA A 134 -13.28 -21.25 7.70
N LYS A 135 -13.75 -21.47 6.47
CA LYS A 135 -15.03 -22.14 6.22
C LYS A 135 -15.05 -23.59 6.70
N GLU A 136 -13.99 -24.37 6.43
CA GLU A 136 -13.84 -25.74 6.92
C GLU A 136 -13.92 -25.84 8.44
N ARG A 137 -13.51 -24.78 9.15
CA ARG A 137 -13.57 -24.66 10.61
C ARG A 137 -14.85 -23.97 11.11
N SER A 138 -15.85 -23.88 10.25
CA SER A 138 -17.16 -23.29 10.56
C SER A 138 -17.11 -21.81 10.99
N LEU A 139 -16.06 -21.09 10.61
CA LEU A 139 -16.03 -19.64 10.77
C LEU A 139 -16.88 -18.98 9.70
N SER A 140 -17.68 -18.02 10.11
CA SER A 140 -18.39 -17.15 9.17
C SER A 140 -17.42 -16.28 8.39
N LEU A 141 -17.84 -15.79 7.23
CA LEU A 141 -17.06 -14.81 6.46
C LEU A 141 -16.75 -13.56 7.30
N GLY A 142 -17.69 -13.13 8.16
CA GLY A 142 -17.48 -12.00 9.07
C GLY A 142 -16.33 -12.24 10.04
N GLU A 143 -16.26 -13.42 10.68
CA GLU A 143 -15.19 -13.77 11.61
C GLU A 143 -13.84 -13.89 10.89
N ALA A 144 -13.81 -14.53 9.73
CA ALA A 144 -12.59 -14.62 8.91
C ALA A 144 -12.09 -13.23 8.48
N THR A 145 -13.01 -12.34 8.08
CA THR A 145 -12.70 -10.95 7.75
C THR A 145 -12.17 -10.18 8.96
N GLN A 146 -12.79 -10.34 10.14
CA GLN A 146 -12.35 -9.70 11.37
C GLN A 146 -10.92 -10.11 11.75
N ALA A 147 -10.61 -11.40 11.66
CA ALA A 147 -9.24 -11.90 11.90
C ALA A 147 -8.22 -11.30 10.92
N PHE A 148 -8.60 -11.18 9.64
CA PHE A 148 -7.76 -10.52 8.65
C PHE A 148 -7.57 -9.03 8.93
N LEU A 149 -8.63 -8.30 9.30
CA LEU A 149 -8.53 -6.88 9.64
C LEU A 149 -7.64 -6.63 10.86
N PHE A 150 -7.64 -7.55 11.83
CA PHE A 150 -6.69 -7.52 12.93
C PHE A 150 -5.24 -7.63 12.41
N PHE A 151 -4.94 -8.62 11.55
CA PHE A 151 -3.64 -8.76 10.91
C PHE A 151 -3.25 -7.50 10.14
N ARG A 152 -4.14 -6.99 9.28
CA ARG A 152 -3.94 -5.77 8.49
C ARG A 152 -3.55 -4.58 9.36
N ALA A 153 -4.30 -4.33 10.42
CA ALA A 153 -4.03 -3.19 11.31
C ALA A 153 -2.63 -3.27 11.93
N ARG A 154 -2.20 -4.46 12.36
CA ARG A 154 -0.86 -4.67 12.94
C ARG A 154 0.24 -4.57 11.89
N PHE A 155 -0.01 -5.10 10.69
CA PHE A 155 0.94 -5.00 9.58
C PHE A 155 1.17 -3.54 9.17
N LEU A 156 0.11 -2.76 8.95
CA LEU A 156 0.22 -1.34 8.62
C LEU A 156 0.88 -0.53 9.75
N ALA A 157 0.62 -0.88 11.01
CA ALA A 157 1.30 -0.25 12.14
C ALA A 157 2.81 -0.52 12.13
N GLU A 158 3.24 -1.73 11.74
CA GLU A 158 4.67 -2.02 11.58
C GLU A 158 5.30 -1.27 10.42
N ILE A 159 4.62 -1.17 9.29
CA ILE A 159 5.07 -0.36 8.15
C ILE A 159 5.20 1.12 8.56
N ALA A 160 4.27 1.64 9.38
CA ALA A 160 4.37 2.98 9.95
C ALA A 160 5.59 3.13 10.86
N ASN A 161 5.92 2.11 11.65
CA ASN A 161 7.11 2.11 12.49
C ASN A 161 8.39 2.14 11.65
N VAL A 162 8.45 1.37 10.57
CA VAL A 162 9.58 1.43 9.60
C VAL A 162 9.73 2.84 9.06
N ALA A 163 8.65 3.45 8.58
CA ALA A 163 8.67 4.81 8.04
C ALA A 163 9.19 5.83 9.08
N ARG A 164 8.75 5.71 10.34
CA ARG A 164 9.21 6.58 11.44
C ARG A 164 10.67 6.35 11.80
N ARG A 165 11.09 5.08 11.96
CA ARG A 165 12.49 4.75 12.30
C ARG A 165 13.49 5.25 11.26
N ARG A 166 13.07 5.28 10.00
CA ARG A 166 13.91 5.73 8.87
C ARG A 166 13.66 7.18 8.47
N THR A 167 12.81 7.87 9.18
CA THR A 167 12.51 9.30 8.94
C THR A 167 12.20 9.54 7.46
N LEU A 168 11.35 8.68 6.88
CA LEU A 168 11.02 8.76 5.46
C LEU A 168 10.34 10.10 5.16
N GLU A 169 10.69 10.69 4.02
CA GLU A 169 9.95 11.83 3.51
C GLU A 169 8.48 11.45 3.25
N ALA A 170 7.59 12.44 3.37
CA ALA A 170 6.14 12.23 3.31
C ALA A 170 5.71 11.45 2.05
N ASN A 171 6.29 11.75 0.88
CA ASN A 171 5.98 11.06 -0.37
C ASN A 171 6.45 9.60 -0.38
N GLN A 172 7.61 9.32 0.20
CA GLN A 172 8.16 7.95 0.31
C GLN A 172 7.32 7.12 1.28
N ALA A 173 6.96 7.71 2.42
CA ALA A 173 6.07 7.07 3.39
C ALA A 173 4.70 6.79 2.78
N ALA A 174 4.08 7.76 2.10
CA ALA A 174 2.80 7.59 1.42
C ALA A 174 2.85 6.45 0.39
N THR A 175 3.88 6.42 -0.47
CA THR A 175 4.05 5.35 -1.46
C THR A 175 4.19 3.98 -0.80
N LEU A 176 4.97 3.87 0.28
CA LEU A 176 5.14 2.62 1.02
C LEU A 176 3.81 2.13 1.60
N PHE A 177 3.02 3.05 2.17
CA PHE A 177 1.69 2.73 2.69
C PHE A 177 0.72 2.31 1.60
N GLU A 178 0.65 3.04 0.49
CA GLU A 178 -0.22 2.71 -0.65
C GLU A 178 0.09 1.33 -1.23
N GLU A 179 1.37 0.98 -1.32
CA GLU A 179 1.79 -0.34 -1.81
C GLU A 179 1.41 -1.45 -0.83
N ALA A 180 1.60 -1.23 0.48
CA ALA A 180 1.21 -2.17 1.52
C ALA A 180 -0.31 -2.38 1.54
N ASP A 181 -1.07 -1.30 1.45
CA ASP A 181 -2.53 -1.32 1.48
C ASP A 181 -3.11 -2.07 0.28
N ARG A 182 -2.65 -1.79 -0.93
CA ARG A 182 -3.06 -2.54 -2.15
C ARG A 182 -2.73 -4.02 -2.08
N ALA A 183 -1.58 -4.38 -1.51
CA ALA A 183 -1.21 -5.77 -1.34
C ALA A 183 -2.17 -6.47 -0.37
N LEU A 184 -2.53 -5.83 0.73
CA LEU A 184 -3.50 -6.33 1.70
C LEU A 184 -4.91 -6.43 1.10
N ASP A 185 -5.33 -5.48 0.28
CA ASP A 185 -6.60 -5.56 -0.44
C ASP A 185 -6.65 -6.76 -1.39
N THR A 186 -5.54 -7.06 -2.07
CA THR A 186 -5.44 -8.27 -2.92
C THR A 186 -5.62 -9.55 -2.08
N VAL A 187 -5.05 -9.60 -0.90
CA VAL A 187 -5.15 -10.77 0.00
C VAL A 187 -6.57 -10.94 0.54
N ILE A 188 -7.23 -9.87 1.00
CA ILE A 188 -8.59 -9.99 1.55
C ILE A 188 -9.60 -10.38 0.47
N LEU A 189 -9.48 -9.87 -0.74
CA LEU A 189 -10.34 -10.30 -1.85
C LEU A 189 -10.17 -11.79 -2.14
N ALA A 190 -8.93 -12.29 -2.16
CA ALA A 190 -8.66 -13.71 -2.34
C ALA A 190 -9.19 -14.57 -1.18
N LEU A 191 -9.14 -14.07 0.07
CA LEU A 191 -9.73 -14.73 1.24
C LEU A 191 -11.25 -14.86 1.09
N ILE A 192 -11.92 -13.77 0.70
CA ILE A 192 -13.38 -13.77 0.48
C ILE A 192 -13.76 -14.76 -0.60
N ASP A 193 -13.02 -14.78 -1.71
CA ASP A 193 -13.23 -15.74 -2.79
C ASP A 193 -13.02 -17.17 -2.33
N GLY A 194 -11.96 -17.45 -1.58
CA GLY A 194 -11.70 -18.76 -1.00
C GLY A 194 -12.83 -19.24 -0.07
N HIS A 195 -13.32 -18.37 0.78
CA HIS A 195 -14.41 -18.67 1.70
C HIS A 195 -15.73 -18.97 0.97
N ARG A 196 -15.97 -18.38 -0.22
CA ARG A 196 -17.17 -18.59 -1.04
C ARG A 196 -17.10 -19.83 -1.94
N SER A 197 -15.89 -20.35 -2.19
CA SER A 197 -15.64 -21.37 -3.22
C SER A 197 -16.04 -22.78 -2.84
N ILE A 198 -16.47 -23.05 -1.61
CA ILE A 198 -16.84 -24.38 -1.08
C ILE A 198 -18.33 -24.40 -0.73
#